data_7c667ee714e53ff1d3d581988515f1dd
#
_entry.id   7c667ee714e53ff1d3d581988515f1dd
#
_cell.length_a   1.000
_cell.length_b   1.000
_cell.length_c   1.000
_cell.angle_alpha   90.00
_cell.angle_beta   90.00
_cell.angle_gamma   90.00
#
_symmetry.space_group_name_H-M   'P 1'
#
loop_
_entity.id
_entity.type
_entity.pdbx_description
1 polymer ?
#
loop_
_entity_poly.entity_id
_entity_poly.type
_entity_poly.pdbx_seq_one_letter_code
_entity_poly.pdbx_strand_id
1 'polypeptide(L)'
;VLNSDDLFLPGKLRRQIDFLEHNPQVGAVFGWPSFIDEQGQPFHDPAHKDHAVFHQPNRGRHQWLRHFFDQGNALCHPTALLRREVYQNVGLYDPRLAQVPDLDQWIRVCMRYDIHVLPEPLTAFRIRSGQQNASGARPEVVRRDAWERADVLRHYLRLPPAQLLQVFPEFAGQGAGQGASLVEQLACHALALGTPFHQRFALQAWFDALPAGGLLDAPGPAAAPPAGGDPTAWRRYIAATAAANPHRIGG
;
A
#
# COMPACT_ATOMS: atom_id res chain seq x y z
N VAL A 1 19.19 -1.72 2.21
CA VAL A 1 18.80 -3.13 2.14
C VAL A 1 19.31 -3.71 0.84
N LEU A 2 19.77 -4.96 0.84
CA LEU A 2 20.18 -5.70 -0.35
C LEU A 2 19.64 -7.13 -0.20
N ASN A 3 18.93 -7.61 -1.21
CA ASN A 3 18.53 -9.00 -1.27
C ASN A 3 19.76 -9.87 -1.62
N SER A 4 19.70 -11.14 -1.28
CA SER A 4 20.84 -12.06 -1.45
C SER A 4 21.23 -12.35 -2.92
N ASP A 5 20.34 -12.05 -3.85
CA ASP A 5 20.46 -12.31 -5.28
C ASP A 5 20.62 -11.05 -6.14
N ASP A 6 20.53 -9.86 -5.54
CA ASP A 6 20.70 -8.57 -6.23
C ASP A 6 22.13 -8.01 -6.05
N LEU A 7 22.48 -7.03 -6.86
CA LEU A 7 23.80 -6.39 -6.81
C LEU A 7 23.67 -4.88 -6.71
N PHE A 8 24.46 -4.24 -5.84
CA PHE A 8 24.63 -2.78 -5.87
C PHE A 8 25.49 -2.38 -7.08
N LEU A 9 25.03 -1.38 -7.81
CA LEU A 9 25.83 -0.80 -8.87
C LEU A 9 26.92 0.15 -8.29
N PRO A 10 28.04 0.31 -8.99
CA PRO A 10 29.12 1.20 -8.56
C PRO A 10 28.63 2.61 -8.28
N GLY A 11 29.03 3.17 -7.13
CA GLY A 11 28.69 4.53 -6.73
C GLY A 11 27.30 4.70 -6.11
N LYS A 12 26.44 3.65 -6.03
CA LYS A 12 25.10 3.72 -5.41
C LYS A 12 25.11 4.45 -4.08
N LEU A 13 25.86 3.96 -3.11
CA LEU A 13 25.84 4.53 -1.75
C LEU A 13 26.34 5.98 -1.74
N ARG A 14 27.39 6.30 -2.48
CA ARG A 14 27.91 7.67 -2.58
C ARG A 14 26.84 8.63 -3.07
N ARG A 15 26.22 8.34 -4.21
CA ARG A 15 25.16 9.19 -4.80
C ARG A 15 23.98 9.40 -3.87
N GLN A 16 23.55 8.34 -3.21
CA GLN A 16 22.42 8.40 -2.28
C GLN A 16 22.77 9.16 -0.99
N ILE A 17 23.99 8.99 -0.46
CA ILE A 17 24.47 9.73 0.72
C ILE A 17 24.60 11.20 0.37
N ASP A 18 25.31 11.52 -0.72
CA ASP A 18 25.48 12.91 -1.18
C ASP A 18 24.12 13.61 -1.37
N PHE A 19 23.13 12.90 -1.95
CA PHE A 19 21.78 13.45 -2.10
C PHE A 19 21.12 13.72 -0.73
N LEU A 20 21.17 12.76 0.18
CA LEU A 20 20.56 12.92 1.50
C LEU A 20 21.24 14.05 2.30
N GLU A 21 22.55 14.19 2.24
CA GLU A 21 23.29 15.26 2.93
C GLU A 21 22.84 16.66 2.49
N HIS A 22 22.54 16.84 1.19
CA HIS A 22 22.02 18.11 0.64
C HIS A 22 20.51 18.29 0.81
N ASN A 23 19.78 17.26 1.24
CA ASN A 23 18.32 17.29 1.36
C ASN A 23 17.88 16.75 2.74
N PRO A 24 18.04 17.50 3.82
CA PRO A 24 17.80 17.03 5.19
C PRO A 24 16.33 16.66 5.47
N GLN A 25 15.37 17.21 4.71
CA GLN A 25 13.94 16.90 4.80
C GLN A 25 13.57 15.52 4.22
N VAL A 26 14.45 14.93 3.39
CA VAL A 26 14.22 13.63 2.76
C VAL A 26 14.66 12.52 3.69
N GLY A 27 13.74 11.61 4.04
CA GLY A 27 14.00 10.47 4.92
C GLY A 27 14.53 9.23 4.21
N ALA A 28 14.18 9.06 2.94
CA ALA A 28 14.59 7.92 2.13
C ALA A 28 14.84 8.32 0.68
N VAL A 29 15.84 7.72 0.06
CA VAL A 29 16.15 7.88 -1.35
C VAL A 29 16.21 6.53 -2.04
N PHE A 30 15.60 6.47 -3.20
CA PHE A 30 15.52 5.31 -4.08
C PHE A 30 16.23 5.61 -5.40
N GLY A 31 16.32 4.63 -6.25
CA GLY A 31 16.72 4.76 -7.64
C GLY A 31 16.01 3.73 -8.50
N TRP A 32 16.29 3.72 -9.77
CA TRP A 32 15.78 2.68 -10.66
C TRP A 32 16.61 1.41 -10.53
N PRO A 33 16.04 0.23 -10.77
CA PRO A 33 16.81 -0.97 -11.02
C PRO A 33 17.30 -1.01 -12.48
N SER A 34 18.42 -1.66 -12.73
CA SER A 34 18.68 -2.38 -13.97
C SER A 34 18.29 -3.84 -13.75
N PHE A 35 18.00 -4.57 -14.81
CA PHE A 35 17.58 -5.97 -14.71
C PHE A 35 18.65 -6.90 -15.22
N ILE A 36 18.89 -7.99 -14.49
CA ILE A 36 19.80 -9.07 -14.87
C ILE A 36 19.10 -10.42 -14.80
N ASP A 37 19.56 -11.37 -15.60
CA ASP A 37 19.10 -12.75 -15.56
C ASP A 37 19.78 -13.57 -14.43
N GLU A 38 19.49 -14.86 -14.37
CA GLU A 38 20.07 -15.78 -13.38
C GLU A 38 21.60 -15.91 -13.49
N GLN A 39 22.17 -15.68 -14.68
CA GLN A 39 23.60 -15.72 -14.96
C GLN A 39 24.28 -14.36 -14.74
N GLY A 40 23.52 -13.31 -14.39
CA GLY A 40 24.04 -11.96 -14.20
C GLY A 40 24.22 -11.16 -15.49
N GLN A 41 23.70 -11.68 -16.62
CA GLN A 41 23.71 -10.95 -17.87
C GLN A 41 22.55 -9.95 -17.93
N PRO A 42 22.67 -8.86 -18.71
CA PRO A 42 21.57 -7.92 -18.88
C PRO A 42 20.29 -8.61 -19.35
N PHE A 43 19.18 -8.37 -18.64
CA PHE A 43 17.87 -8.90 -19.01
C PHE A 43 17.16 -7.91 -19.93
N HIS A 44 16.89 -8.33 -21.15
CA HIS A 44 16.45 -7.46 -22.25
C HIS A 44 14.97 -7.62 -22.65
N ASP A 45 14.11 -8.19 -21.81
CA ASP A 45 12.68 -8.21 -22.10
C ASP A 45 12.01 -6.89 -21.67
N PRO A 46 11.80 -5.92 -22.61
CA PRO A 46 11.18 -4.65 -22.28
C PRO A 46 9.69 -4.78 -21.93
N ALA A 47 9.05 -5.90 -22.27
CA ALA A 47 7.66 -6.19 -21.93
C ALA A 47 7.50 -6.76 -20.51
N HIS A 48 8.60 -7.08 -19.82
CA HIS A 48 8.51 -7.56 -18.46
C HIS A 48 7.90 -6.48 -17.56
N LYS A 49 6.88 -6.86 -16.79
CA LYS A 49 6.07 -5.95 -15.96
C LYS A 49 6.89 -5.04 -15.04
N ASP A 50 8.01 -5.53 -14.51
CA ASP A 50 8.82 -4.81 -13.54
C ASP A 50 9.53 -3.57 -14.14
N HIS A 51 9.74 -3.54 -15.48
CA HIS A 51 10.23 -2.33 -16.14
C HIS A 51 9.29 -1.15 -15.95
N ALA A 52 8.00 -1.33 -16.22
CA ALA A 52 7.01 -0.26 -16.06
C ALA A 52 6.76 0.07 -14.58
N VAL A 53 6.79 -0.95 -13.70
CA VAL A 53 6.51 -0.77 -12.27
C VAL A 53 7.60 0.02 -11.57
N PHE A 54 8.88 -0.25 -11.82
CA PHE A 54 9.98 0.32 -11.01
C PHE A 54 10.66 1.55 -11.62
N HIS A 55 10.38 1.90 -12.89
CA HIS A 55 10.89 3.13 -13.51
C HIS A 55 9.92 4.30 -13.29
N GLN A 56 9.69 4.65 -12.03
CA GLN A 56 8.75 5.70 -11.68
C GLN A 56 9.40 7.09 -11.66
N PRO A 57 8.66 8.15 -12.03
CA PRO A 57 9.06 9.52 -11.78
C PRO A 57 9.01 9.83 -10.28
N ASN A 58 9.76 10.83 -9.86
CA ASN A 58 9.66 11.33 -8.50
C ASN A 58 8.28 11.96 -8.23
N ARG A 59 7.80 11.85 -6.97
CA ARG A 59 6.53 12.41 -6.49
C ARG A 59 6.72 12.99 -5.09
N GLY A 60 5.91 13.97 -4.72
CA GLY A 60 5.78 14.40 -3.33
C GLY A 60 5.20 13.28 -2.44
N ARG A 61 5.45 13.32 -1.15
CA ARG A 61 5.06 12.24 -0.21
C ARG A 61 3.56 11.90 -0.24
N HIS A 62 2.67 12.91 -0.37
CA HIS A 62 1.23 12.68 -0.43
C HIS A 62 0.80 12.05 -1.78
N GLN A 63 1.50 12.40 -2.86
CA GLN A 63 1.30 11.74 -4.15
C GLN A 63 1.81 10.29 -4.13
N TRP A 64 2.89 10.01 -3.39
CA TRP A 64 3.34 8.63 -3.15
C TRP A 64 2.33 7.84 -2.31
N LEU A 65 1.80 8.42 -1.23
CA LEU A 65 0.73 7.80 -0.44
C LEU A 65 -0.48 7.50 -1.35
N ARG A 66 -0.91 8.44 -2.18
CA ARG A 66 -2.00 8.21 -3.15
C ARG A 66 -1.66 7.04 -4.08
N HIS A 67 -0.48 7.03 -4.65
CA HIS A 67 -0.03 5.97 -5.54
C HIS A 67 -0.01 4.60 -4.84
N PHE A 68 0.52 4.53 -3.62
CA PHE A 68 0.56 3.28 -2.84
C PHE A 68 -0.83 2.77 -2.49
N PHE A 69 -1.77 3.66 -2.22
CA PHE A 69 -3.16 3.27 -1.99
C PHE A 69 -3.78 2.71 -3.26
N ASP A 70 -3.72 3.44 -4.36
CA ASP A 70 -4.44 3.11 -5.59
C ASP A 70 -3.78 1.97 -6.39
N GLN A 71 -2.44 1.93 -6.45
CA GLN A 71 -1.67 1.07 -7.36
C GLN A 71 -0.78 0.04 -6.63
N GLY A 72 -0.50 0.26 -5.34
CA GLY A 72 0.43 -0.56 -4.57
C GLY A 72 1.89 -0.12 -4.71
N ASN A 73 2.83 -1.03 -4.41
CA ASN A 73 4.26 -0.72 -4.44
C ASN A 73 4.77 -0.52 -5.87
N ALA A 74 5.54 0.55 -6.06
CA ALA A 74 6.20 0.90 -7.31
C ALA A 74 7.69 1.26 -7.10
N LEU A 75 8.22 1.00 -5.91
CA LEU A 75 9.61 1.26 -5.56
C LEU A 75 10.38 -0.05 -5.40
N CYS A 76 11.48 -0.18 -6.11
CA CYS A 76 12.33 -1.36 -6.03
C CYS A 76 13.09 -1.38 -4.71
N HIS A 77 12.74 -2.30 -3.82
CA HIS A 77 13.21 -2.38 -2.45
C HIS A 77 14.76 -2.32 -2.32
N PRO A 78 15.57 -3.09 -3.07
CA PRO A 78 17.02 -3.06 -2.93
C PRO A 78 17.68 -1.74 -3.40
N THR A 79 16.92 -0.84 -4.02
CA THR A 79 17.45 0.49 -4.36
C THR A 79 17.42 1.44 -3.18
N ALA A 80 16.64 1.17 -2.14
CA ALA A 80 16.41 2.06 -1.01
C ALA A 80 17.68 2.34 -0.17
N LEU A 81 17.82 3.60 0.25
CA LEU A 81 18.68 4.04 1.34
C LEU A 81 17.86 4.94 2.26
N LEU A 82 17.76 4.59 3.55
CA LEU A 82 17.00 5.35 4.55
C LEU A 82 17.95 5.91 5.60
N ARG A 83 17.61 7.07 6.14
CA ARG A 83 18.27 7.58 7.35
C ARG A 83 17.98 6.65 8.53
N ARG A 84 18.93 6.51 9.43
CA ARG A 84 18.74 5.70 10.66
C ARG A 84 17.57 6.20 11.51
N GLU A 85 17.43 7.52 11.62
CA GLU A 85 16.34 8.16 12.38
C GLU A 85 14.94 7.83 11.84
N VAL A 86 14.80 7.54 10.55
CA VAL A 86 13.52 7.10 9.97
C VAL A 86 13.09 5.79 10.63
N TYR A 87 13.97 4.80 10.72
CA TYR A 87 13.66 3.54 11.41
C TYR A 87 13.34 3.74 12.89
N GLN A 88 14.01 4.68 13.56
CA GLN A 88 13.73 5.00 14.97
C GLN A 88 12.31 5.61 15.15
N ASN A 89 11.86 6.40 14.18
CA ASN A 89 10.62 7.14 14.26
C ASN A 89 9.40 6.41 13.68
N VAL A 90 9.59 5.58 12.67
CA VAL A 90 8.49 4.83 12.02
C VAL A 90 8.51 3.33 12.35
N GLY A 91 9.57 2.84 12.97
CA GLY A 91 9.78 1.42 13.28
C GLY A 91 10.42 0.63 12.13
N LEU A 92 10.81 -0.59 12.45
CA LEU A 92 11.38 -1.55 11.49
C LEU A 92 10.28 -2.21 10.65
N TYR A 93 10.68 -3.06 9.73
CA TYR A 93 9.78 -3.92 8.96
C TYR A 93 8.96 -4.82 9.90
N ASP A 94 7.68 -4.98 9.60
CA ASP A 94 6.81 -5.90 10.34
C ASP A 94 7.14 -7.35 9.94
N PRO A 95 7.65 -8.18 10.87
CA PRO A 95 8.05 -9.55 10.55
C PRO A 95 6.87 -10.48 10.22
N ARG A 96 5.63 -10.05 10.45
CA ARG A 96 4.42 -10.79 10.10
C ARG A 96 4.08 -10.69 8.62
N LEU A 97 4.57 -9.66 7.93
CA LEU A 97 4.36 -9.46 6.50
C LEU A 97 5.41 -10.23 5.71
N ALA A 98 4.98 -11.03 4.75
CA ALA A 98 5.86 -11.81 3.89
C ALA A 98 5.87 -11.30 2.43
N GLN A 99 4.77 -10.69 1.97
CA GLN A 99 4.63 -10.27 0.59
C GLN A 99 4.80 -8.76 0.38
N VAL A 100 4.39 -7.95 1.36
CA VAL A 100 4.39 -6.49 1.23
C VAL A 100 5.03 -5.76 2.43
N PRO A 101 6.11 -6.28 3.04
CA PRO A 101 6.78 -5.58 4.15
C PRO A 101 7.38 -4.25 3.71
N ASP A 102 7.80 -4.15 2.47
CA ASP A 102 8.34 -2.95 1.86
C ASP A 102 7.24 -1.88 1.64
N LEU A 103 6.08 -2.25 1.09
CA LEU A 103 4.94 -1.35 0.94
C LEU A 103 4.49 -0.78 2.29
N ASP A 104 4.38 -1.63 3.33
CA ASP A 104 4.10 -1.20 4.69
C ASP A 104 5.09 -0.14 5.17
N GLN A 105 6.39 -0.42 4.98
CA GLN A 105 7.44 0.50 5.38
C GLN A 105 7.36 1.83 4.62
N TRP A 106 7.14 1.79 3.30
CA TRP A 106 7.06 3.02 2.49
C TRP A 106 5.86 3.88 2.83
N ILE A 107 4.70 3.29 3.11
CA ILE A 107 3.53 4.02 3.59
C ILE A 107 3.85 4.71 4.92
N ARG A 108 4.40 4.00 5.91
CA ARG A 108 4.77 4.59 7.22
C ARG A 108 5.82 5.70 7.09
N VAL A 109 6.79 5.53 6.19
CA VAL A 109 7.78 6.57 5.89
C VAL A 109 7.11 7.80 5.29
N CYS A 110 6.29 7.66 4.25
CA CYS A 110 5.62 8.78 3.57
C CYS A 110 4.58 9.49 4.44
N MET A 111 4.08 8.85 5.49
CA MET A 111 3.23 9.54 6.49
C MET A 111 3.99 10.62 7.26
N ARG A 112 5.32 10.58 7.32
CA ARG A 112 6.15 11.48 8.13
C ARG A 112 7.24 12.21 7.37
N TYR A 113 7.81 11.60 6.33
CA TYR A 113 8.99 12.07 5.62
C TYR A 113 8.73 12.18 4.13
N ASP A 114 9.43 13.08 3.48
CA ASP A 114 9.56 13.04 2.03
C ASP A 114 10.50 11.90 1.62
N ILE A 115 10.24 11.34 0.45
CA ILE A 115 11.11 10.38 -0.21
C ILE A 115 11.48 10.91 -1.58
N HIS A 116 12.60 10.45 -2.13
CA HIS A 116 13.06 10.85 -3.45
C HIS A 116 13.49 9.66 -4.29
N VAL A 117 13.21 9.72 -5.59
CA VAL A 117 13.64 8.73 -6.57
C VAL A 117 14.65 9.38 -7.50
N LEU A 118 15.89 8.94 -7.44
CA LEU A 118 16.94 9.31 -8.40
C LEU A 118 16.64 8.62 -9.74
N PRO A 119 16.59 9.34 -10.86
CA PRO A 119 16.25 8.77 -12.17
C PRO A 119 17.46 8.09 -12.81
N GLU A 120 18.09 7.18 -12.08
CA GLU A 120 19.26 6.44 -12.53
C GLU A 120 19.31 5.03 -11.93
N PRO A 121 19.89 4.05 -12.63
CA PRO A 121 20.08 2.70 -12.12
C PRO A 121 21.07 2.69 -10.94
N LEU A 122 20.62 2.14 -9.82
CA LEU A 122 21.43 2.01 -8.60
C LEU A 122 21.63 0.56 -8.14
N THR A 123 20.81 -0.37 -8.64
CA THR A 123 20.84 -1.79 -8.27
C THR A 123 20.56 -2.64 -9.49
N ALA A 124 21.31 -3.73 -9.67
CA ALA A 124 20.96 -4.77 -10.62
C ALA A 124 20.01 -5.76 -9.92
N PHE A 125 18.74 -5.75 -10.34
CA PHE A 125 17.68 -6.59 -9.82
C PHE A 125 17.60 -7.89 -10.64
N ARG A 126 17.63 -9.04 -9.96
CA ARG A 126 17.65 -10.33 -10.64
C ARG A 126 16.24 -10.84 -10.94
N ILE A 127 15.99 -11.09 -12.21
CA ILE A 127 14.79 -11.77 -12.68
C ILE A 127 15.05 -13.28 -12.72
N ARG A 128 14.23 -14.04 -12.00
CA ARG A 128 14.31 -15.51 -11.97
C ARG A 128 13.26 -16.12 -12.89
N SER A 129 13.64 -17.16 -13.62
CA SER A 129 12.72 -17.93 -14.43
C SER A 129 11.66 -18.64 -13.58
N GLY A 130 10.54 -19.03 -14.19
CA GLY A 130 9.52 -19.83 -13.52
C GLY A 130 8.83 -19.16 -12.31
N GLN A 131 8.82 -17.83 -12.23
CA GLN A 131 8.21 -17.06 -11.13
C GLN A 131 8.78 -17.42 -9.74
N GLN A 132 10.05 -17.74 -9.65
CA GLN A 132 10.73 -18.13 -8.42
C GLN A 132 11.10 -16.93 -7.52
N ASN A 133 10.94 -15.70 -7.98
CA ASN A 133 11.03 -14.53 -7.11
C ASN A 133 9.99 -14.64 -5.97
N ALA A 134 10.30 -14.06 -4.82
CA ALA A 134 9.41 -14.11 -3.65
C ALA A 134 7.99 -13.62 -3.95
N SER A 135 7.85 -12.64 -4.85
CA SER A 135 6.58 -12.08 -5.37
C SER A 135 6.00 -12.82 -6.58
N GLY A 136 6.46 -14.04 -6.87
CA GLY A 136 5.96 -14.84 -7.99
C GLY A 136 4.47 -15.19 -7.85
N ALA A 137 3.73 -15.25 -8.97
CA ALA A 137 2.26 -15.39 -8.99
C ALA A 137 1.77 -16.82 -8.66
N ARG A 138 2.22 -17.41 -7.56
CA ARG A 138 1.69 -18.66 -7.03
C ARG A 138 0.39 -18.40 -6.25
N PRO A 139 -0.62 -19.32 -6.26
CA PRO A 139 -1.94 -19.08 -5.64
C PRO A 139 -1.87 -18.71 -4.14
N GLU A 140 -0.97 -19.32 -3.39
CA GLU A 140 -0.76 -19.00 -1.96
C GLU A 140 -0.16 -17.62 -1.77
N VAL A 141 0.77 -17.20 -2.64
CA VAL A 141 1.38 -15.88 -2.64
C VAL A 141 0.33 -14.81 -2.96
N VAL A 142 -0.46 -15.03 -4.01
CA VAL A 142 -1.52 -14.09 -4.44
C VAL A 142 -2.56 -13.89 -3.33
N ARG A 143 -3.01 -14.98 -2.67
CA ARG A 143 -3.96 -14.88 -1.55
C ARG A 143 -3.38 -14.13 -0.36
N ARG A 144 -2.13 -14.41 -0.01
CA ARG A 144 -1.44 -13.74 1.08
C ARG A 144 -1.18 -12.27 0.76
N ASP A 145 -0.72 -11.95 -0.44
CA ASP A 145 -0.53 -10.58 -0.91
C ASP A 145 -1.83 -9.75 -0.79
N ALA A 146 -2.95 -10.28 -1.28
CA ALA A 146 -4.23 -9.59 -1.17
C ALA A 146 -4.67 -9.36 0.29
N TRP A 147 -4.36 -10.31 1.19
CA TRP A 147 -4.65 -10.17 2.61
C TRP A 147 -3.75 -9.12 3.27
N GLU A 148 -2.44 -9.20 3.04
CA GLU A 148 -1.46 -8.29 3.62
C GLU A 148 -1.66 -6.84 3.11
N ARG A 149 -1.97 -6.65 1.82
CA ARG A 149 -2.30 -5.33 1.26
C ARG A 149 -3.50 -4.70 1.95
N ALA A 150 -4.58 -5.45 2.12
CA ALA A 150 -5.77 -4.93 2.80
C ALA A 150 -5.45 -4.48 4.23
N ASP A 151 -4.60 -5.20 4.96
CA ASP A 151 -4.19 -4.82 6.31
C ASP A 151 -3.27 -3.59 6.32
N VAL A 152 -2.30 -3.54 5.40
CA VAL A 152 -1.37 -2.40 5.27
C VAL A 152 -2.11 -1.10 4.91
N LEU A 153 -3.16 -1.13 4.09
CA LEU A 153 -3.99 0.05 3.80
C LEU A 153 -4.66 0.64 5.04
N ARG A 154 -4.80 -0.10 6.13
CA ARG A 154 -5.36 0.43 7.39
C ARG A 154 -4.52 1.55 8.01
N HIS A 155 -3.27 1.74 7.61
CA HIS A 155 -2.50 2.92 8.00
C HIS A 155 -3.20 4.22 7.62
N TYR A 156 -3.92 4.27 6.50
CA TYR A 156 -4.63 5.47 6.05
C TYR A 156 -5.78 5.88 6.97
N LEU A 157 -6.38 4.94 7.70
CA LEU A 157 -7.41 5.22 8.71
C LEU A 157 -6.85 5.96 9.94
N ARG A 158 -5.53 5.98 10.11
CA ARG A 158 -4.82 6.66 11.22
C ARG A 158 -4.23 8.00 10.80
N LEU A 159 -4.35 8.39 9.54
CA LEU A 159 -3.90 9.69 9.08
C LEU A 159 -4.73 10.81 9.71
N PRO A 160 -4.10 11.91 10.18
CA PRO A 160 -4.84 13.10 10.54
C PRO A 160 -5.74 13.57 9.37
N PRO A 161 -6.95 14.07 9.63
CA PRO A 161 -7.87 14.52 8.57
C PRO A 161 -7.24 15.46 7.56
N ALA A 162 -6.46 16.43 8.01
CA ALA A 162 -5.75 17.37 7.13
C ALA A 162 -4.75 16.67 6.18
N GLN A 163 -4.05 15.64 6.67
CA GLN A 163 -3.11 14.89 5.83
C GLN A 163 -3.86 13.94 4.87
N LEU A 164 -4.94 13.32 5.31
CA LEU A 164 -5.77 12.48 4.43
C LEU A 164 -6.34 13.31 3.26
N LEU A 165 -6.77 14.55 3.50
CA LEU A 165 -7.21 15.47 2.46
C LEU A 165 -6.09 15.95 1.52
N GLN A 166 -4.83 15.90 1.94
CA GLN A 166 -3.69 16.14 1.04
C GLN A 166 -3.41 14.93 0.13
N VAL A 167 -3.74 13.72 0.60
CA VAL A 167 -3.63 12.49 -0.19
C VAL A 167 -4.82 12.34 -1.16
N PHE A 168 -6.03 12.70 -0.70
CA PHE A 168 -7.30 12.60 -1.42
C PHE A 168 -8.02 13.97 -1.44
N PRO A 169 -7.56 14.94 -2.25
CA PRO A 169 -8.12 16.30 -2.25
C PRO A 169 -9.61 16.34 -2.64
N GLU A 170 -10.07 15.37 -3.42
CA GLU A 170 -11.46 15.22 -3.84
C GLU A 170 -12.43 15.02 -2.66
N PHE A 171 -11.95 14.57 -1.51
CA PHE A 171 -12.79 14.40 -0.32
C PHE A 171 -13.18 15.72 0.33
N ALA A 172 -12.43 16.81 0.10
CA ALA A 172 -12.72 18.12 0.67
C ALA A 172 -14.07 18.72 0.21
N GLY A 173 -14.52 18.36 -1.00
CA GLY A 173 -15.77 18.89 -1.58
C GLY A 173 -17.03 18.09 -1.28
N GLN A 174 -16.91 16.87 -0.76
CA GLN A 174 -18.03 15.95 -0.64
C GLN A 174 -18.67 15.91 0.77
N GLY A 175 -18.07 16.59 1.76
CA GLY A 175 -18.44 16.43 3.17
C GLY A 175 -19.47 17.42 3.73
N ALA A 176 -19.71 18.56 3.10
CA ALA A 176 -20.51 19.62 3.70
C ALA A 176 -22.06 19.43 3.58
N GLY A 177 -22.51 18.47 2.80
CA GLY A 177 -23.95 18.29 2.55
C GLY A 177 -24.54 16.89 2.75
N GLN A 178 -23.71 15.82 2.84
CA GLN A 178 -24.19 14.45 2.92
C GLN A 178 -23.69 13.63 4.12
N GLY A 179 -22.96 14.22 5.06
CA GLY A 179 -22.62 13.60 6.35
C GLY A 179 -21.67 12.40 6.31
N ALA A 180 -21.06 12.08 5.15
CA ALA A 180 -20.11 10.97 5.04
C ALA A 180 -18.77 11.32 5.72
N SER A 181 -18.33 10.50 6.67
CA SER A 181 -17.03 10.64 7.32
C SER A 181 -15.88 10.40 6.32
N LEU A 182 -14.66 10.88 6.61
CA LEU A 182 -13.49 10.62 5.77
C LEU A 182 -13.20 9.12 5.65
N VAL A 183 -13.48 8.34 6.68
CA VAL A 183 -13.37 6.87 6.65
C VAL A 183 -14.32 6.27 5.61
N GLU A 184 -15.55 6.79 5.56
CA GLU A 184 -16.55 6.35 4.59
C GLU A 184 -16.17 6.70 3.16
N GLN A 185 -15.67 7.93 2.94
CA GLN A 185 -15.20 8.35 1.63
C GLN A 185 -14.02 7.51 1.16
N LEU A 186 -13.08 7.20 2.05
CA LEU A 186 -11.94 6.33 1.75
C LEU A 186 -12.38 4.89 1.43
N ALA A 187 -13.35 4.34 2.16
CA ALA A 187 -13.92 3.03 1.89
C ALA A 187 -14.66 3.00 0.55
N CYS A 188 -15.42 4.05 0.21
CA CYS A 188 -16.07 4.19 -1.09
C CYS A 188 -15.05 4.27 -2.23
N HIS A 189 -13.98 5.04 -2.05
CA HIS A 189 -12.89 5.12 -3.02
C HIS A 189 -12.24 3.75 -3.24
N ALA A 190 -11.94 3.01 -2.17
CA ALA A 190 -11.39 1.67 -2.26
C ALA A 190 -12.33 0.69 -3.00
N LEU A 191 -13.65 0.74 -2.75
CA LEU A 191 -14.61 -0.06 -3.51
C LEU A 191 -14.62 0.26 -5.00
N ALA A 192 -14.51 1.54 -5.35
CA ALA A 192 -14.50 1.98 -6.74
C ALA A 192 -13.26 1.45 -7.51
N LEU A 193 -12.12 1.24 -6.82
CA LEU A 193 -10.93 0.61 -7.39
C LEU A 193 -11.14 -0.89 -7.71
N GLY A 194 -12.07 -1.56 -7.04
CA GLY A 194 -12.60 -2.87 -7.42
C GLY A 194 -11.69 -4.07 -7.20
N THR A 195 -10.45 -3.90 -6.74
CA THR A 195 -9.57 -5.05 -6.50
C THR A 195 -9.93 -5.81 -5.21
N PRO A 196 -9.61 -7.10 -5.08
CA PRO A 196 -9.96 -7.89 -3.89
C PRO A 196 -9.46 -7.30 -2.56
N PHE A 197 -8.25 -6.74 -2.53
CA PHE A 197 -7.70 -6.16 -1.31
C PHE A 197 -8.35 -4.80 -0.97
N HIS A 198 -8.72 -3.98 -1.96
CA HIS A 198 -9.46 -2.75 -1.73
C HIS A 198 -10.87 -3.01 -1.23
N GLN A 199 -11.57 -4.00 -1.80
CA GLN A 199 -12.89 -4.43 -1.33
C GLN A 199 -12.82 -4.90 0.13
N ARG A 200 -11.84 -5.75 0.45
CA ARG A 200 -11.61 -6.21 1.82
C ARG A 200 -11.33 -5.06 2.78
N PHE A 201 -10.44 -4.14 2.40
CA PHE A 201 -10.15 -2.93 3.20
C PHE A 201 -11.43 -2.13 3.46
N ALA A 202 -12.22 -1.84 2.44
CA ALA A 202 -13.44 -1.06 2.57
C ALA A 202 -14.46 -1.70 3.51
N LEU A 203 -14.70 -3.01 3.35
CA LEU A 203 -15.60 -3.77 4.21
C LEU A 203 -15.16 -3.76 5.67
N GLN A 204 -13.86 -3.94 5.92
CA GLN A 204 -13.31 -3.91 7.27
C GLN A 204 -13.39 -2.50 7.88
N ALA A 205 -13.08 -1.45 7.11
CA ALA A 205 -13.16 -0.07 7.56
C ALA A 205 -14.59 0.31 7.97
N TRP A 206 -15.59 -0.11 7.21
CA TRP A 206 -16.99 0.09 7.59
C TRP A 206 -17.39 -0.73 8.79
N PHE A 207 -16.99 -1.99 8.86
CA PHE A 207 -17.28 -2.84 10.02
C PHE A 207 -16.73 -2.23 11.31
N ASP A 208 -15.48 -1.77 11.29
CA ASP A 208 -14.82 -1.14 12.44
C ASP A 208 -15.48 0.20 12.83
N ALA A 209 -16.09 0.90 11.88
CA ALA A 209 -16.80 2.16 12.11
C ALA A 209 -18.25 1.99 12.62
N LEU A 210 -18.82 0.78 12.60
CA LEU A 210 -20.15 0.52 13.13
C LEU A 210 -20.15 0.67 14.66
N PRO A 211 -21.12 1.41 15.24
CA PRO A 211 -21.26 1.49 16.69
C PRO A 211 -21.60 0.12 17.28
N ALA A 212 -20.96 -0.25 18.37
CA ALA A 212 -21.11 -1.56 19.01
C ALA A 212 -22.56 -1.94 19.39
N GLY A 213 -23.46 -0.96 19.51
CA GLY A 213 -24.88 -1.14 19.79
C GLY A 213 -25.84 -0.96 18.61
N GLY A 214 -25.37 -0.43 17.48
CA GLY A 214 -26.23 -0.03 16.34
C GLY A 214 -26.74 -1.16 15.46
N LEU A 215 -26.42 -2.42 15.78
CA LEU A 215 -26.77 -3.60 14.97
C LEU A 215 -28.11 -4.23 15.36
N LEU A 216 -28.73 -3.83 16.47
CA LEU A 216 -29.93 -4.48 17.00
C LEU A 216 -31.20 -4.17 16.17
N ASP A 217 -31.23 -3.04 15.47
CA ASP A 217 -32.37 -2.59 14.66
C ASP A 217 -32.14 -2.78 13.14
N ALA A 218 -31.08 -3.48 12.74
CA ALA A 218 -30.81 -3.71 11.32
C ALA A 218 -31.82 -4.72 10.75
N PRO A 219 -32.37 -4.48 9.56
CA PRO A 219 -33.21 -5.47 8.86
C PRO A 219 -32.42 -6.78 8.67
N GLY A 220 -33.11 -7.90 8.71
CA GLY A 220 -32.50 -9.24 8.56
C GLY A 220 -31.55 -9.38 7.37
N PRO A 221 -30.72 -10.43 7.32
CA PRO A 221 -29.62 -10.55 6.37
C PRO A 221 -30.13 -10.46 4.93
N ALA A 222 -29.49 -9.62 4.14
CA ALA A 222 -29.67 -9.64 2.70
C ALA A 222 -29.19 -10.99 2.15
N ALA A 223 -29.94 -11.61 1.27
CA ALA A 223 -29.68 -12.97 0.77
C ALA A 223 -28.35 -13.11 -0.01
N ALA A 224 -27.79 -12.02 -0.49
CA ALA A 224 -26.51 -12.01 -1.22
C ALA A 224 -25.79 -10.65 -1.05
N PRO A 225 -24.43 -10.61 -1.14
CA PRO A 225 -23.71 -9.36 -1.17
C PRO A 225 -24.15 -8.51 -2.38
N PRO A 226 -24.19 -7.16 -2.24
CA PRO A 226 -24.55 -6.28 -3.36
C PRO A 226 -23.60 -6.47 -4.54
N ALA A 227 -24.15 -6.53 -5.74
CA ALA A 227 -23.36 -6.44 -6.96
C ALA A 227 -23.02 -4.98 -7.23
N GLY A 228 -21.72 -4.65 -7.36
CA GLY A 228 -21.25 -3.31 -7.69
C GLY A 228 -20.84 -2.46 -6.47
N GLY A 229 -20.43 -1.22 -6.76
CA GLY A 229 -19.82 -0.31 -5.81
C GLY A 229 -20.76 0.61 -5.03
N ASP A 230 -22.09 0.31 -4.93
CA ASP A 230 -23.02 1.14 -4.15
C ASP A 230 -22.69 1.07 -2.64
N PRO A 231 -22.16 2.15 -2.05
CA PRO A 231 -21.75 2.18 -0.64
C PRO A 231 -22.93 1.96 0.32
N THR A 232 -24.12 2.45 -0.04
CA THR A 232 -25.31 2.36 0.80
C THR A 232 -25.81 0.91 0.87
N ALA A 233 -25.79 0.20 -0.26
CA ALA A 233 -26.16 -1.20 -0.32
C ALA A 233 -25.16 -2.08 0.49
N TRP A 234 -23.87 -1.83 0.36
CA TRP A 234 -22.85 -2.54 1.14
C TRP A 234 -22.96 -2.28 2.63
N ARG A 235 -23.22 -1.03 3.07
CA ARG A 235 -23.44 -0.72 4.48
C ARG A 235 -24.63 -1.49 5.06
N ARG A 236 -25.76 -1.51 4.34
CA ARG A 236 -26.94 -2.27 4.76
C ARG A 236 -26.64 -3.76 4.86
N TYR A 237 -25.92 -4.30 3.88
CA TYR A 237 -25.50 -5.71 3.87
C TYR A 237 -24.61 -6.07 5.07
N ILE A 238 -23.58 -5.26 5.36
CA ILE A 238 -22.66 -5.49 6.49
C ILE A 238 -23.43 -5.40 7.82
N ALA A 239 -24.25 -4.37 7.99
CA ALA A 239 -25.06 -4.21 9.21
C ALA A 239 -26.01 -5.40 9.41
N ALA A 240 -26.70 -5.86 8.35
CA ALA A 240 -27.60 -7.00 8.40
C ALA A 240 -26.87 -8.32 8.70
N THR A 241 -25.70 -8.57 8.07
CA THR A 241 -24.90 -9.79 8.30
C THR A 241 -24.30 -9.83 9.69
N ALA A 242 -23.85 -8.69 10.20
CA ALA A 242 -23.31 -8.59 11.56
C ALA A 242 -24.42 -8.80 12.63
N ALA A 243 -25.64 -8.32 12.38
CA ALA A 243 -26.78 -8.54 13.26
C ALA A 243 -27.24 -10.01 13.28
N ALA A 244 -27.13 -10.72 12.16
CA ALA A 244 -27.54 -12.11 12.03
C ALA A 244 -26.53 -13.14 12.56
N ASN A 245 -25.36 -12.73 13.10
CA ASN A 245 -24.34 -13.66 13.59
C ASN A 245 -24.80 -14.32 14.91
N PRO A 246 -25.08 -15.64 14.93
CA PRO A 246 -25.60 -16.34 16.12
C PRO A 246 -24.54 -16.51 17.24
N HIS A 247 -23.27 -16.18 16.99
CA HIS A 247 -22.17 -16.35 17.96
C HIS A 247 -21.89 -15.09 18.79
N ARG A 248 -22.83 -14.15 18.91
CA ARG A 248 -22.74 -13.11 19.93
C ARG A 248 -22.89 -13.77 21.32
N ILE A 249 -21.78 -14.09 21.92
CA ILE A 249 -21.71 -14.45 23.33
C ILE A 249 -22.07 -13.17 24.09
N GLY A 250 -23.25 -13.21 24.73
CA GLY A 250 -23.63 -12.18 25.69
C GLY A 250 -22.58 -12.19 26.82
N GLY A 251 -21.93 -11.06 27.04
CA GLY A 251 -21.14 -10.72 28.19
C GLY A 251 -21.81 -9.56 28.89
#